data_4f86e6dff4a01f04f1333bf93d1a9d16
#
_entry.id   4f86e6dff4a01f04f1333bf93d1a9d16
#
_cell.length_a   1.000
_cell.length_b   1.000
_cell.length_c   1.000
_cell.angle_alpha   90.00
_cell.angle_beta   90.00
_cell.angle_gamma   90.00
#
_symmetry.space_group_name_H-M   'P 1'
#
loop_
_entity.id
_entity.type
_entity.pdbx_description
1 polymer ?
#
loop_
_entity_poly.entity_id
_entity_poly.type
_entity_poly.pdbx_seq_one_letter_code
_entity_poly.pdbx_strand_id
1 'polypeptide(L)'
;MALLAKQISPPNLSIMQDEGFTVARVRTELLSGLTVALALVPEAVAFAFVAGVHPLVGLYAAFMVGLITAVFGGRPGMISGATGALAVVMVALVAQHGVEYLFATVVLMGILQIIAGVMHWGKFIRLVPHPVMLGFVNGLAIVIFLAQLTQFKDPATGGAEWLQGGSMLLMLGLVALTMVIIWGMPKITSVIPAPLAGIGIVAVLVIAMGLDVPRVGDMASIEGGLPAFHIPMVPLNWETIEIILPYSVILAAIGLIESLLTLNLVGEITGKRGGASQECIAQGASNVVTGFFGGMGGCAMIGQSMINVKSGGRTRIAGIAAALFLLAFIVVASPLIEQIPLAALVGVMFMVVIGTFAWNSLKIMTKVPRMDAFVIVLVTVVTVMTDLAVAVVVGVIVSALAYAWNNARRIHAYTRESESDKGAKVYEIEGPLFFGSTDGFIELFDVAGDPDHVIVDFARSRVVDQSALQAIEAIAGKYEAEGKTLALRHLSRDCHQLLTKAGHLMVDSDDDPEYEVAVDYSVKTGILGGH
;
A
#
# COMPACT_ATOMS: atom_id res chain seq x y z
N MET A 1 -28.38 -2.92 12.73
CA MET A 1 -27.59 -3.70 13.71
C MET A 1 -27.52 -5.19 13.39
N ALA A 2 -28.61 -5.88 13.04
CA ALA A 2 -28.55 -7.33 12.69
C ALA A 2 -27.75 -7.66 11.41
N LEU A 3 -27.66 -6.78 10.42
CA LEU A 3 -26.85 -6.94 9.20
C LEU A 3 -25.35 -6.74 9.46
N LEU A 4 -24.97 -5.88 10.42
CA LEU A 4 -23.58 -5.70 10.85
C LEU A 4 -23.07 -6.91 11.67
N ALA A 5 -23.94 -7.53 12.48
CA ALA A 5 -23.57 -8.71 13.28
C ALA A 5 -23.34 -9.98 12.44
N LYS A 6 -23.94 -10.06 11.24
CA LYS A 6 -23.82 -11.24 10.35
C LYS A 6 -22.59 -11.18 9.44
N GLN A 7 -21.91 -10.04 9.34
CA GLN A 7 -20.73 -9.83 8.49
C GLN A 7 -19.39 -9.77 9.23
N ILE A 8 -19.43 -9.60 10.53
CA ILE A 8 -18.24 -9.77 11.37
C ILE A 8 -18.25 -11.23 11.79
N SER A 9 -17.73 -12.11 10.94
CA SER A 9 -17.28 -13.42 11.43
C SER A 9 -16.41 -13.15 12.64
N PRO A 10 -16.64 -13.79 13.81
CA PRO A 10 -15.76 -13.60 14.96
C PRO A 10 -14.33 -13.78 14.43
N PRO A 11 -13.39 -12.88 14.79
CA PRO A 11 -12.01 -12.99 14.34
C PRO A 11 -11.60 -14.43 14.62
N ASN A 12 -11.03 -15.11 13.61
CA ASN A 12 -10.56 -16.47 13.81
C ASN A 12 -9.37 -16.38 14.80
N LEU A 13 -9.71 -16.37 16.07
CA LEU A 13 -8.80 -16.25 17.21
C LEU A 13 -8.02 -17.55 17.46
N SER A 14 -8.11 -18.53 16.53
CA SER A 14 -7.27 -19.70 16.67
C SER A 14 -5.82 -19.24 16.68
N ILE A 15 -5.23 -19.28 17.87
CA ILE A 15 -3.83 -18.94 18.13
C ILE A 15 -2.93 -19.82 17.27
N MET A 16 -3.41 -21.02 16.95
CA MET A 16 -2.78 -21.98 16.05
C MET A 16 -3.78 -22.43 14.98
N GLN A 17 -3.49 -22.16 13.73
CA GLN A 17 -4.23 -22.73 12.61
C GLN A 17 -3.68 -24.13 12.30
N ASP A 18 -4.54 -25.14 12.42
CA ASP A 18 -4.46 -26.49 11.83
C ASP A 18 -3.26 -27.42 12.14
N GLU A 19 -2.21 -26.95 12.79
CA GLU A 19 -1.09 -27.79 13.20
C GLU A 19 -1.05 -27.87 14.74
N GLY A 20 -1.23 -29.07 15.30
CA GLY A 20 -1.33 -29.30 16.74
C GLY A 20 -0.22 -28.64 17.58
N PHE A 21 -0.52 -28.35 18.85
CA PHE A 21 0.40 -27.80 19.83
C PHE A 21 1.52 -28.83 20.13
N THR A 22 2.70 -28.61 19.50
CA THR A 22 3.90 -29.38 19.90
C THR A 22 4.91 -28.42 20.52
N VAL A 23 5.65 -28.91 21.53
CA VAL A 23 6.69 -28.12 22.22
C VAL A 23 7.74 -27.59 21.24
N ALA A 24 8.11 -28.40 20.24
CA ALA A 24 9.04 -28.00 19.21
C ALA A 24 8.52 -26.81 18.39
N ARG A 25 7.22 -26.79 18.05
CA ARG A 25 6.57 -25.70 17.32
C ARG A 25 6.55 -24.43 18.14
N VAL A 26 6.09 -24.49 19.39
CA VAL A 26 6.08 -23.33 20.30
C VAL A 26 7.48 -22.73 20.45
N ARG A 27 8.50 -23.59 20.61
CA ARG A 27 9.90 -23.15 20.67
C ARG A 27 10.31 -22.38 19.41
N THR A 28 9.98 -22.88 18.21
CA THR A 28 10.28 -22.21 16.94
C THR A 28 9.57 -20.85 16.85
N GLU A 29 8.30 -20.78 17.21
CA GLU A 29 7.53 -19.53 17.22
C GLU A 29 8.13 -18.49 18.20
N LEU A 30 8.51 -18.91 19.42
CA LEU A 30 9.15 -18.02 20.40
C LEU A 30 10.52 -17.52 19.92
N LEU A 31 11.36 -18.40 19.35
CA LEU A 31 12.66 -18.01 18.81
C LEU A 31 12.51 -17.08 17.60
N SER A 32 11.52 -17.31 16.76
CA SER A 32 11.20 -16.41 15.66
C SER A 32 10.78 -15.04 16.18
N GLY A 33 9.88 -14.99 17.17
CA GLY A 33 9.46 -13.75 17.82
C GLY A 33 10.63 -13.00 18.47
N LEU A 34 11.53 -13.70 19.14
CA LEU A 34 12.75 -13.11 19.72
C LEU A 34 13.64 -12.50 18.63
N THR A 35 13.86 -13.21 17.52
CA THR A 35 14.63 -12.71 16.37
C THR A 35 14.04 -11.42 15.82
N VAL A 36 12.72 -11.39 15.67
CA VAL A 36 12.00 -10.19 15.23
C VAL A 36 12.13 -9.04 16.22
N ALA A 37 11.96 -9.28 17.52
CA ALA A 37 12.08 -8.26 18.55
C ALA A 37 13.48 -7.60 18.55
N LEU A 38 14.52 -8.41 18.43
CA LEU A 38 15.90 -7.93 18.36
C LEU A 38 16.17 -7.08 17.10
N ALA A 39 15.47 -7.35 15.99
CA ALA A 39 15.58 -6.52 14.80
C ALA A 39 14.73 -5.23 14.89
N LEU A 40 13.58 -5.29 15.59
CA LEU A 40 12.66 -4.16 15.75
C LEU A 40 13.20 -3.03 16.63
N VAL A 41 13.97 -3.35 17.69
CA VAL A 41 14.51 -2.32 18.62
C VAL A 41 15.25 -1.22 17.87
N PRO A 42 16.32 -1.52 17.09
CA PRO A 42 17.08 -0.48 16.41
C PRO A 42 16.25 0.25 15.34
N GLU A 43 15.36 -0.46 14.65
CA GLU A 43 14.52 0.17 13.63
C GLU A 43 13.51 1.13 14.25
N ALA A 44 12.84 0.75 15.34
CA ALA A 44 11.87 1.60 16.02
C ALA A 44 12.52 2.87 16.58
N VAL A 45 13.75 2.76 17.14
CA VAL A 45 14.53 3.90 17.59
C VAL A 45 14.92 4.80 16.42
N ALA A 46 15.42 4.22 15.32
CA ALA A 46 15.81 4.98 14.14
C ALA A 46 14.62 5.71 13.50
N PHE A 47 13.44 5.09 13.42
CA PHE A 47 12.24 5.72 12.89
C PHE A 47 11.69 6.82 13.82
N ALA A 48 11.81 6.66 15.13
CA ALA A 48 11.50 7.74 16.07
C ALA A 48 12.40 8.97 15.84
N PHE A 49 13.68 8.78 15.61
CA PHE A 49 14.58 9.89 15.25
C PHE A 49 14.23 10.52 13.91
N VAL A 50 13.89 9.72 12.89
CA VAL A 50 13.38 10.24 11.61
C VAL A 50 12.15 11.10 11.83
N ALA A 51 11.20 10.66 12.64
CA ALA A 51 9.98 11.41 12.96
C ALA A 51 10.22 12.65 13.85
N GLY A 52 11.43 12.83 14.40
CA GLY A 52 11.76 13.92 15.31
C GLY A 52 11.16 13.76 16.71
N VAL A 53 10.92 12.51 17.14
CA VAL A 53 10.33 12.19 18.44
C VAL A 53 11.28 11.38 19.31
N HIS A 54 10.95 11.33 20.60
CA HIS A 54 11.71 10.54 21.56
C HIS A 54 11.72 9.04 21.19
N PRO A 55 12.84 8.31 21.33
CA PRO A 55 12.94 6.88 20.99
C PRO A 55 11.86 5.99 21.57
N LEU A 56 11.42 6.26 22.81
CA LEU A 56 10.33 5.53 23.44
C LEU A 56 9.01 5.60 22.68
N VAL A 57 8.74 6.72 21.99
CA VAL A 57 7.53 6.89 21.18
C VAL A 57 7.48 5.86 20.04
N GLY A 58 8.63 5.59 19.41
CA GLY A 58 8.77 4.55 18.40
C GLY A 58 8.70 3.13 18.98
N LEU A 59 9.38 2.90 20.10
CA LEU A 59 9.39 1.60 20.78
C LEU A 59 8.00 1.23 21.31
N TYR A 60 7.25 2.17 21.91
CA TYR A 60 5.87 1.95 22.34
C TYR A 60 4.95 1.68 21.16
N ALA A 61 5.12 2.39 20.05
CA ALA A 61 4.37 2.11 18.83
C ALA A 61 4.64 0.68 18.33
N ALA A 62 5.89 0.27 18.26
CA ALA A 62 6.27 -1.08 17.83
C ALA A 62 5.67 -2.16 18.75
N PHE A 63 5.69 -1.95 20.08
CA PHE A 63 5.08 -2.86 21.03
C PHE A 63 3.56 -2.92 20.89
N MET A 64 2.86 -1.78 20.95
CA MET A 64 1.40 -1.72 20.98
C MET A 64 0.78 -2.19 19.66
N VAL A 65 1.28 -1.64 18.54
CA VAL A 65 0.80 -2.04 17.22
C VAL A 65 1.12 -3.51 16.97
N GLY A 66 2.36 -3.94 17.30
CA GLY A 66 2.78 -5.33 17.15
C GLY A 66 1.91 -6.31 17.95
N LEU A 67 1.63 -6.03 19.21
CA LEU A 67 0.81 -6.89 20.07
C LEU A 67 -0.63 -6.99 19.60
N ILE A 68 -1.29 -5.84 19.37
CA ILE A 68 -2.72 -5.80 19.02
C ILE A 68 -2.94 -6.46 17.66
N THR A 69 -2.10 -6.18 16.68
CA THR A 69 -2.24 -6.79 15.35
C THR A 69 -1.84 -8.26 15.32
N ALA A 70 -0.88 -8.71 16.14
CA ALA A 70 -0.58 -10.13 16.29
C ALA A 70 -1.79 -10.92 16.80
N VAL A 71 -2.56 -10.32 17.74
CA VAL A 71 -3.76 -10.96 18.31
C VAL A 71 -4.95 -10.88 17.37
N PHE A 72 -5.27 -9.69 16.85
CA PHE A 72 -6.52 -9.41 16.13
C PHE A 72 -6.37 -9.26 14.62
N GLY A 73 -5.14 -9.17 14.08
CA GLY A 73 -4.86 -8.96 12.68
C GLY A 73 -5.43 -10.02 11.74
N GLY A 74 -5.58 -9.67 10.49
CA GLY A 74 -6.20 -10.49 9.47
C GLY A 74 -5.39 -11.71 9.06
N ARG A 75 -4.11 -11.80 9.48
CA ARG A 75 -3.24 -12.90 9.11
C ARG A 75 -2.18 -13.21 10.18
N PRO A 76 -2.10 -14.47 10.65
CA PRO A 76 -0.99 -14.94 11.48
C PRO A 76 0.35 -14.88 10.75
N GLY A 77 1.42 -14.62 11.48
CA GLY A 77 2.78 -14.55 10.96
C GLY A 77 3.20 -13.18 10.41
N MET A 78 2.27 -12.24 10.27
CA MET A 78 2.59 -10.84 10.00
C MET A 78 3.14 -10.16 11.27
N ILE A 79 4.03 -9.20 11.04
CA ILE A 79 4.61 -8.35 12.08
C ILE A 79 4.30 -6.90 11.74
N SER A 80 3.77 -6.16 12.71
CA SER A 80 3.51 -4.74 12.62
C SER A 80 4.35 -3.98 13.64
N GLY A 81 4.59 -2.71 13.37
CA GLY A 81 5.35 -1.83 14.26
C GLY A 81 5.49 -0.43 13.69
N ALA A 82 6.35 0.39 14.30
CA ALA A 82 6.72 1.69 13.75
C ALA A 82 7.42 1.52 12.40
N THR A 83 7.06 2.32 11.40
CA THR A 83 7.61 2.20 10.03
C THR A 83 8.18 3.51 9.53
N GLY A 84 9.21 3.41 8.66
CA GLY A 84 9.84 4.58 8.03
C GLY A 84 8.88 5.35 7.13
N ALA A 85 7.94 4.67 6.47
CA ALA A 85 6.94 5.29 5.61
C ALA A 85 6.05 6.27 6.37
N LEU A 86 5.64 5.92 7.58
CA LEU A 86 4.85 6.80 8.45
C LEU A 86 5.74 7.88 9.10
N ALA A 87 6.94 7.50 9.56
CA ALA A 87 7.86 8.39 10.25
C ALA A 87 8.18 9.65 9.43
N VAL A 88 8.44 9.49 8.15
CA VAL A 88 8.78 10.61 7.25
C VAL A 88 7.65 11.64 7.15
N VAL A 89 6.39 11.19 7.09
CA VAL A 89 5.23 12.09 7.02
C VAL A 89 5.03 12.85 8.33
N MET A 90 5.41 12.24 9.45
CA MET A 90 5.25 12.84 10.80
C MET A 90 6.22 13.99 11.07
N VAL A 91 7.36 14.06 10.36
CA VAL A 91 8.42 15.07 10.59
C VAL A 91 7.87 16.49 10.57
N ALA A 92 7.14 16.85 9.53
CA ALA A 92 6.60 18.19 9.37
C ALA A 92 5.58 18.54 10.46
N LEU A 93 4.69 17.60 10.80
CA LEU A 93 3.70 17.78 11.85
C LEU A 93 4.36 18.00 13.22
N VAL A 94 5.33 17.15 13.58
CA VAL A 94 6.04 17.24 14.87
C VAL A 94 6.84 18.53 14.96
N ALA A 95 7.53 18.91 13.89
CA ALA A 95 8.35 20.13 13.85
C ALA A 95 7.52 21.42 13.99
N GLN A 96 6.29 21.45 13.45
CA GLN A 96 5.43 22.63 13.45
C GLN A 96 4.50 22.71 14.65
N HIS A 97 3.97 21.57 15.10
CA HIS A 97 2.89 21.52 16.09
C HIS A 97 3.22 20.70 17.34
N GLY A 98 4.32 19.95 17.32
CA GLY A 98 4.77 19.14 18.45
C GLY A 98 4.15 17.74 18.51
N VAL A 99 4.62 16.97 19.51
CA VAL A 99 4.31 15.52 19.63
C VAL A 99 2.86 15.25 20.04
N GLU A 100 2.20 16.16 20.75
CA GLU A 100 0.78 16.00 21.16
C GLU A 100 -0.17 15.96 19.95
N TYR A 101 0.11 16.79 18.94
CA TYR A 101 -0.61 16.75 17.66
C TYR A 101 -0.36 15.46 16.91
N LEU A 102 0.84 14.88 17.03
CA LEU A 102 1.12 13.56 16.46
C LEU A 102 0.25 12.48 17.10
N PHE A 103 0.14 12.45 18.44
CA PHE A 103 -0.69 11.46 19.13
C PHE A 103 -2.17 11.59 18.75
N ALA A 104 -2.69 12.80 18.67
CA ALA A 104 -4.07 13.06 18.20
C ALA A 104 -4.26 12.60 16.73
N THR A 105 -3.27 12.86 15.89
CA THR A 105 -3.24 12.40 14.48
C THR A 105 -3.27 10.88 14.37
N VAL A 106 -2.52 10.18 15.20
CA VAL A 106 -2.47 8.71 15.24
C VAL A 106 -3.82 8.12 15.68
N VAL A 107 -4.49 8.75 16.66
CA VAL A 107 -5.85 8.33 17.04
C VAL A 107 -6.82 8.49 15.88
N LEU A 108 -6.82 9.64 15.20
CA LEU A 108 -7.69 9.89 14.05
C LEU A 108 -7.36 8.98 12.87
N MET A 109 -6.07 8.76 12.58
CA MET A 109 -5.60 7.76 11.62
C MET A 109 -6.21 6.38 11.89
N GLY A 110 -6.15 5.93 13.15
CA GLY A 110 -6.70 4.64 13.55
C GLY A 110 -8.23 4.56 13.35
N ILE A 111 -8.97 5.62 13.66
CA ILE A 111 -10.41 5.70 13.40
C ILE A 111 -10.71 5.58 11.91
N LEU A 112 -9.98 6.30 11.05
CA LEU A 112 -10.14 6.21 9.59
C LEU A 112 -9.86 4.81 9.06
N GLN A 113 -8.84 4.12 9.60
CA GLN A 113 -8.51 2.75 9.23
C GLN A 113 -9.61 1.76 9.66
N ILE A 114 -10.22 1.93 10.85
CA ILE A 114 -11.37 1.13 11.28
C ILE A 114 -12.54 1.34 10.31
N ILE A 115 -12.86 2.59 9.97
CA ILE A 115 -13.93 2.92 9.02
C ILE A 115 -13.67 2.23 7.68
N ALA A 116 -12.45 2.32 7.14
CA ALA A 116 -12.07 1.65 5.90
C ALA A 116 -12.23 0.12 5.97
N GLY A 117 -11.92 -0.48 7.12
CA GLY A 117 -12.11 -1.91 7.37
C GLY A 117 -13.58 -2.31 7.41
N VAL A 118 -14.43 -1.56 8.13
CA VAL A 118 -15.88 -1.78 8.23
C VAL A 118 -16.57 -1.61 6.87
N MET A 119 -16.14 -0.62 6.08
CA MET A 119 -16.65 -0.37 4.74
C MET A 119 -16.06 -1.33 3.68
N HIS A 120 -15.22 -2.28 4.07
CA HIS A 120 -14.56 -3.26 3.19
C HIS A 120 -13.70 -2.61 2.09
N TRP A 121 -13.10 -1.45 2.37
CA TRP A 121 -12.24 -0.74 1.41
C TRP A 121 -10.90 -1.44 1.16
N GLY A 122 -10.52 -2.40 1.99
CA GLY A 122 -9.34 -3.25 1.75
C GLY A 122 -9.31 -3.93 0.38
N LYS A 123 -10.46 -4.06 -0.30
CA LYS A 123 -10.55 -4.56 -1.68
C LYS A 123 -9.92 -3.60 -2.71
N PHE A 124 -9.89 -2.30 -2.43
CA PHE A 124 -9.37 -1.29 -3.36
C PHE A 124 -7.85 -1.35 -3.54
N ILE A 125 -7.12 -2.04 -2.66
CA ILE A 125 -5.69 -2.31 -2.88
C ILE A 125 -5.43 -3.02 -4.21
N ARG A 126 -6.40 -3.77 -4.72
CA ARG A 126 -6.31 -4.46 -6.02
C ARG A 126 -6.28 -3.50 -7.21
N LEU A 127 -6.68 -2.24 -6.99
CA LEU A 127 -6.64 -1.19 -8.02
C LEU A 127 -5.27 -0.53 -8.14
N VAL A 128 -4.36 -0.79 -7.18
CA VAL A 128 -2.99 -0.27 -7.24
C VAL A 128 -2.16 -1.15 -8.17
N PRO A 129 -1.77 -0.65 -9.36
CA PRO A 129 -1.00 -1.42 -10.32
C PRO A 129 0.42 -1.70 -9.81
N HIS A 130 1.00 -2.81 -10.25
CA HIS A 130 2.36 -3.19 -9.86
C HIS A 130 3.44 -2.11 -10.15
N PRO A 131 3.43 -1.39 -11.28
CA PRO A 131 4.36 -0.27 -11.52
C PRO A 131 4.29 0.83 -10.45
N VAL A 132 3.08 1.18 -9.98
CA VAL A 132 2.90 2.16 -8.90
C VAL A 132 3.57 1.69 -7.62
N MET A 133 3.41 0.40 -7.31
CA MET A 133 4.04 -0.23 -6.15
C MET A 133 5.56 -0.17 -6.19
N LEU A 134 6.15 -0.50 -7.34
CA LEU A 134 7.60 -0.42 -7.53
C LEU A 134 8.11 1.03 -7.38
N GLY A 135 7.39 2.00 -7.96
CA GLY A 135 7.72 3.41 -7.82
C GLY A 135 7.63 3.91 -6.38
N PHE A 136 6.57 3.50 -5.67
CA PHE A 136 6.37 3.82 -4.25
C PHE A 136 7.53 3.29 -3.38
N VAL A 137 7.89 2.02 -3.51
CA VAL A 137 8.95 1.38 -2.72
C VAL A 137 10.31 2.01 -3.02
N ASN A 138 10.60 2.35 -4.28
CA ASN A 138 11.83 3.04 -4.66
C ASN A 138 11.88 4.46 -4.07
N GLY A 139 10.79 5.21 -4.18
CA GLY A 139 10.67 6.53 -3.60
C GLY A 139 10.85 6.51 -2.08
N LEU A 140 10.19 5.56 -1.39
CA LEU A 140 10.34 5.35 0.05
C LEU A 140 11.80 5.10 0.45
N ALA A 141 12.49 4.22 -0.27
CA ALA A 141 13.90 3.94 0.00
C ALA A 141 14.77 5.19 -0.14
N ILE A 142 14.54 6.02 -1.18
CA ILE A 142 15.25 7.28 -1.37
C ILE A 142 14.96 8.26 -0.23
N VAL A 143 13.69 8.40 0.17
CA VAL A 143 13.30 9.32 1.26
C VAL A 143 13.92 8.89 2.58
N ILE A 144 13.92 7.59 2.92
CA ILE A 144 14.60 7.07 4.11
C ILE A 144 16.11 7.38 4.04
N PHE A 145 16.74 7.18 2.88
CA PHE A 145 18.16 7.52 2.70
C PHE A 145 18.43 9.01 2.96
N LEU A 146 17.64 9.90 2.37
CA LEU A 146 17.78 11.34 2.56
C LEU A 146 17.60 11.75 4.03
N ALA A 147 16.66 11.14 4.73
CA ALA A 147 16.43 11.37 6.15
C ALA A 147 17.67 11.00 7.00
N GLN A 148 18.41 9.94 6.64
CA GLN A 148 19.64 9.57 7.36
C GLN A 148 20.77 10.57 7.17
N LEU A 149 20.77 11.35 6.09
CA LEU A 149 21.81 12.35 5.85
C LEU A 149 21.84 13.46 6.93
N THR A 150 20.74 13.69 7.62
CA THR A 150 20.66 14.64 8.74
C THR A 150 21.58 14.24 9.90
N GLN A 151 21.87 12.95 10.08
CA GLN A 151 22.76 12.45 11.13
C GLN A 151 24.24 12.74 10.89
N PHE A 152 24.60 13.20 9.68
CA PHE A 152 25.96 13.64 9.32
C PHE A 152 26.15 15.15 9.50
N LYS A 153 25.18 15.83 10.08
CA LYS A 153 25.27 17.26 10.40
C LYS A 153 25.82 17.47 11.81
N ASP A 154 26.53 18.56 12.00
CA ASP A 154 27.14 18.89 13.28
C ASP A 154 26.11 19.44 14.27
N PRO A 155 25.86 18.74 15.39
CA PRO A 155 24.96 19.22 16.44
C PRO A 155 25.36 20.56 17.03
N ALA A 156 26.68 20.89 17.06
CA ALA A 156 27.18 22.14 17.62
C ALA A 156 26.75 23.36 16.80
N THR A 157 26.48 23.19 15.50
CA THR A 157 25.98 24.25 14.61
C THR A 157 24.47 24.29 14.50
N GLY A 158 23.74 23.53 15.34
CA GLY A 158 22.29 23.36 15.23
C GLY A 158 21.88 22.58 13.96
N GLY A 159 22.79 21.81 13.37
CA GLY A 159 22.53 21.03 12.16
C GLY A 159 22.64 21.83 10.86
N ALA A 160 23.23 23.03 10.89
CA ALA A 160 23.42 23.84 9.67
C ALA A 160 24.54 23.31 8.80
N GLU A 161 25.66 22.87 9.41
CA GLU A 161 26.85 22.42 8.71
C GLU A 161 27.02 20.90 8.79
N TRP A 162 27.77 20.36 7.83
CA TRP A 162 28.14 18.94 7.83
C TRP A 162 29.30 18.71 8.80
N LEU A 163 29.36 17.54 9.43
CA LEU A 163 30.53 17.09 10.17
C LEU A 163 31.79 17.28 9.31
N GLN A 164 32.88 17.77 9.90
CA GLN A 164 34.11 18.04 9.18
C GLN A 164 35.30 17.22 9.71
N GLY A 165 36.29 17.01 8.85
CA GLY A 165 37.56 16.38 9.23
C GLY A 165 37.44 14.97 9.80
N GLY A 166 38.06 14.73 10.95
CA GLY A 166 38.13 13.41 11.59
C GLY A 166 36.79 12.87 12.05
N SER A 167 35.86 13.73 12.48
CA SER A 167 34.53 13.33 12.94
C SER A 167 33.69 12.75 11.80
N MET A 168 33.72 13.35 10.60
CA MET A 168 33.05 12.81 9.42
C MET A 168 33.64 11.46 9.00
N LEU A 169 34.98 11.35 8.99
CA LEU A 169 35.65 10.08 8.63
C LEU A 169 35.33 8.98 9.63
N LEU A 170 35.29 9.30 10.93
CA LEU A 170 34.93 8.34 11.97
C LEU A 170 33.47 7.88 11.81
N MET A 171 32.53 8.82 11.60
CA MET A 171 31.14 8.51 11.38
C MET A 171 30.96 7.59 10.16
N LEU A 172 31.54 7.95 9.02
CA LEU A 172 31.48 7.13 7.79
C LEU A 172 32.13 5.76 7.98
N GLY A 173 33.27 5.69 8.68
CA GLY A 173 33.95 4.44 8.99
C GLY A 173 33.12 3.50 9.83
N LEU A 174 32.44 3.98 10.88
CA LEU A 174 31.56 3.20 11.73
C LEU A 174 30.29 2.77 10.99
N VAL A 175 29.72 3.64 10.18
CA VAL A 175 28.57 3.30 9.30
C VAL A 175 28.95 2.18 8.33
N ALA A 176 30.09 2.33 7.62
CA ALA A 176 30.57 1.33 6.67
C ALA A 176 30.87 -0.01 7.37
N LEU A 177 31.52 0.04 8.55
CA LEU A 177 31.78 -1.16 9.34
C LEU A 177 30.49 -1.88 9.74
N THR A 178 29.48 -1.14 10.21
CA THR A 178 28.15 -1.69 10.53
C THR A 178 27.55 -2.40 9.32
N MET A 179 27.56 -1.74 8.15
CA MET A 179 27.02 -2.32 6.92
C MET A 179 27.76 -3.59 6.50
N VAL A 180 29.09 -3.61 6.59
CA VAL A 180 29.92 -4.79 6.27
C VAL A 180 29.60 -5.96 7.20
N ILE A 181 29.45 -5.68 8.51
CA ILE A 181 29.09 -6.72 9.49
C ILE A 181 27.70 -7.29 9.15
N ILE A 182 26.70 -6.41 8.91
CA ILE A 182 25.34 -6.84 8.58
C ILE A 182 25.33 -7.68 7.29
N TRP A 183 26.09 -7.28 6.27
CA TRP A 183 26.18 -8.03 5.01
C TRP A 183 26.91 -9.38 5.17
N GLY A 184 27.94 -9.42 6.01
CA GLY A 184 28.78 -10.61 6.22
C GLY A 184 28.18 -11.62 7.19
N MET A 185 27.45 -11.18 8.21
CA MET A 185 26.94 -12.00 9.32
C MET A 185 26.09 -13.20 8.86
N PRO A 186 25.17 -13.09 7.90
CA PRO A 186 24.37 -14.23 7.44
C PRO A 186 25.20 -15.34 6.76
N LYS A 187 26.44 -15.03 6.34
CA LYS A 187 27.37 -16.00 5.75
C LYS A 187 28.12 -16.81 6.83
N ILE A 188 28.21 -16.27 8.04
CA ILE A 188 28.92 -16.87 9.18
C ILE A 188 27.92 -17.63 10.08
N THR A 189 26.82 -16.98 10.43
CA THR A 189 25.79 -17.58 11.28
C THR A 189 24.42 -16.94 11.01
N SER A 190 23.38 -17.75 11.10
CA SER A 190 21.97 -17.33 11.05
C SER A 190 21.32 -17.23 12.44
N VAL A 191 22.07 -17.55 13.49
CA VAL A 191 21.54 -17.59 14.88
C VAL A 191 21.35 -16.18 15.44
N ILE A 192 22.27 -15.26 15.10
CA ILE A 192 22.21 -13.87 15.56
C ILE A 192 21.67 -13.00 14.41
N PRO A 193 20.61 -12.22 14.64
CA PRO A 193 20.13 -11.25 13.63
C PRO A 193 21.26 -10.30 13.22
N ALA A 194 21.46 -10.16 11.90
CA ALA A 194 22.56 -9.37 11.36
C ALA A 194 22.58 -7.90 11.84
N PRO A 195 21.43 -7.18 11.91
CA PRO A 195 21.41 -5.82 12.48
C PRO A 195 21.89 -5.77 13.94
N LEU A 196 21.47 -6.75 14.76
CA LEU A 196 21.91 -6.82 16.15
C LEU A 196 23.44 -7.04 16.26
N ALA A 197 23.99 -7.93 15.42
CA ALA A 197 25.42 -8.17 15.39
C ALA A 197 26.18 -6.91 14.97
N GLY A 198 25.72 -6.19 13.95
CA GLY A 198 26.30 -4.93 13.49
C GLY A 198 26.34 -3.88 14.59
N ILE A 199 25.21 -3.65 15.24
CA ILE A 199 25.12 -2.70 16.35
C ILE A 199 25.97 -3.12 17.53
N GLY A 200 25.86 -4.38 17.97
CA GLY A 200 26.59 -4.88 19.15
C GLY A 200 28.10 -4.80 18.98
N ILE A 201 28.64 -5.23 17.83
CA ILE A 201 30.08 -5.18 17.56
C ILE A 201 30.56 -3.74 17.49
N VAL A 202 29.86 -2.85 16.81
CA VAL A 202 30.24 -1.45 16.70
C VAL A 202 30.11 -0.74 18.05
N ALA A 203 29.09 -0.99 18.85
CA ALA A 203 28.93 -0.46 20.18
C ALA A 203 30.10 -0.89 21.11
N VAL A 204 30.44 -2.18 21.11
CA VAL A 204 31.60 -2.70 21.89
C VAL A 204 32.90 -2.05 21.45
N LEU A 205 33.10 -1.89 20.13
CA LEU A 205 34.30 -1.25 19.58
C LEU A 205 34.40 0.22 20.02
N VAL A 206 33.31 0.99 19.93
CA VAL A 206 33.23 2.40 20.35
C VAL A 206 33.52 2.53 21.84
N ILE A 207 32.97 1.64 22.67
CA ILE A 207 33.20 1.65 24.12
C ILE A 207 34.66 1.25 24.45
N ALA A 208 35.18 0.18 23.84
CA ALA A 208 36.51 -0.34 24.10
C ALA A 208 37.61 0.61 23.67
N MET A 209 37.41 1.35 22.57
CA MET A 209 38.37 2.34 22.07
C MET A 209 38.16 3.73 22.65
N GLY A 210 37.14 3.94 23.49
CA GLY A 210 36.82 5.24 24.06
C GLY A 210 36.50 6.30 23.01
N LEU A 211 35.89 5.92 21.89
CA LEU A 211 35.58 6.85 20.80
C LEU A 211 34.45 7.81 21.23
N ASP A 212 34.71 9.10 21.04
CA ASP A 212 33.72 10.15 21.28
C ASP A 212 32.84 10.29 20.05
N VAL A 213 31.68 9.60 20.09
CA VAL A 213 30.68 9.60 19.04
C VAL A 213 29.30 9.70 19.65
N PRO A 214 28.34 10.39 18.98
CA PRO A 214 26.98 10.51 19.46
C PRO A 214 26.32 9.13 19.66
N ARG A 215 25.67 8.97 20.80
CA ARG A 215 24.91 7.77 21.19
C ARG A 215 23.44 8.09 21.34
N VAL A 216 22.61 7.06 21.38
CA VAL A 216 21.15 7.19 21.58
C VAL A 216 20.86 7.92 22.89
N GLY A 217 21.58 7.59 23.99
CA GLY A 217 21.41 8.22 25.30
C GLY A 217 21.78 9.71 25.34
N ASP A 218 22.64 10.19 24.43
CA ASP A 218 22.99 11.62 24.33
C ASP A 218 21.84 12.45 23.75
N MET A 219 20.95 11.81 22.98
CA MET A 219 19.80 12.49 22.38
C MET A 219 18.56 12.44 23.27
N ALA A 220 18.36 11.35 23.99
CA ALA A 220 17.24 11.20 24.92
C ALA A 220 17.48 10.00 25.86
N SER A 221 17.20 10.17 27.15
CA SER A 221 17.19 9.06 28.10
C SER A 221 16.03 8.10 27.79
N ILE A 222 16.32 6.80 27.65
CA ILE A 222 15.32 5.74 27.46
C ILE A 222 14.92 5.15 28.81
N GLU A 223 15.21 5.80 29.92
CA GLU A 223 14.66 5.40 31.22
C GLU A 223 13.13 5.45 31.16
N GLY A 224 12.54 4.39 30.58
CA GLY A 224 11.11 4.27 30.36
C GLY A 224 10.55 3.09 31.11
N GLY A 225 9.38 3.32 31.69
CA GLY A 225 8.55 2.27 32.25
C GLY A 225 7.65 1.64 31.19
N LEU A 226 6.56 1.06 31.66
CA LEU A 226 5.45 0.64 30.80
C LEU A 226 4.79 1.86 30.12
N PRO A 227 4.27 1.71 28.89
CA PRO A 227 3.49 2.78 28.27
C PRO A 227 2.35 3.21 29.19
N ALA A 228 2.27 4.48 29.49
CA ALA A 228 1.23 5.03 30.35
C ALA A 228 0.08 5.60 29.49
N PHE A 229 -1.16 5.46 29.98
CA PHE A 229 -2.30 6.06 29.30
C PHE A 229 -2.18 7.58 29.32
N HIS A 230 -2.30 8.20 28.18
CA HIS A 230 -2.18 9.64 27.95
C HIS A 230 -3.25 10.11 26.97
N ILE A 231 -3.99 11.12 27.38
CA ILE A 231 -4.93 11.77 26.45
C ILE A 231 -4.16 12.89 25.74
N PRO A 232 -4.08 12.90 24.40
CA PRO A 232 -3.39 13.95 23.66
C PRO A 232 -3.88 15.34 24.08
N MET A 233 -2.96 16.17 24.57
CA MET A 233 -3.28 17.52 25.07
C MET A 233 -3.30 18.52 23.90
N VAL A 234 -4.34 18.42 23.06
CA VAL A 234 -4.60 19.36 21.96
C VAL A 234 -5.93 20.06 22.18
N PRO A 235 -6.09 21.32 21.76
CA PRO A 235 -7.37 22.01 21.82
C PRO A 235 -8.43 21.27 20.99
N LEU A 236 -9.61 21.03 21.58
CA LEU A 236 -10.74 20.39 20.85
C LEU A 236 -11.52 21.47 20.08
N ASN A 237 -10.90 22.02 19.04
CA ASN A 237 -11.46 23.04 18.16
C ASN A 237 -11.33 22.63 16.68
N TRP A 238 -11.94 23.40 15.80
CA TRP A 238 -11.92 23.15 14.36
C TRP A 238 -10.51 23.28 13.77
N GLU A 239 -9.71 24.21 14.27
CA GLU A 239 -8.33 24.44 13.85
C GLU A 239 -7.46 23.18 14.06
N THR A 240 -7.61 22.51 15.21
CA THR A 240 -6.91 21.23 15.44
C THR A 240 -7.30 20.18 14.40
N ILE A 241 -8.59 20.09 14.05
CA ILE A 241 -9.04 19.14 13.02
C ILE A 241 -8.45 19.50 11.66
N GLU A 242 -8.41 20.76 11.28
CA GLU A 242 -7.79 21.23 10.02
C GLU A 242 -6.30 20.87 9.96
N ILE A 243 -5.59 20.92 11.07
CA ILE A 243 -4.17 20.53 11.16
C ILE A 243 -4.00 19.01 11.05
N ILE A 244 -4.72 18.22 11.85
CA ILE A 244 -4.46 16.78 11.97
C ILE A 244 -5.10 15.95 10.87
N LEU A 245 -6.22 16.38 10.27
CA LEU A 245 -6.98 15.59 9.31
C LEU A 245 -6.18 15.23 8.04
N PRO A 246 -5.47 16.17 7.38
CA PRO A 246 -4.66 15.84 6.21
C PRO A 246 -3.61 14.77 6.52
N TYR A 247 -2.86 14.93 7.61
CA TYR A 247 -1.86 13.97 8.05
C TYR A 247 -2.49 12.62 8.41
N SER A 248 -3.63 12.63 9.12
CA SER A 248 -4.33 11.39 9.49
C SER A 248 -4.81 10.60 8.27
N VAL A 249 -5.31 11.27 7.24
CA VAL A 249 -5.74 10.63 5.99
C VAL A 249 -4.54 10.02 5.25
N ILE A 250 -3.45 10.78 5.13
CA ILE A 250 -2.21 10.33 4.50
C ILE A 250 -1.63 9.11 5.23
N LEU A 251 -1.48 9.21 6.55
CA LEU A 251 -0.95 8.12 7.39
C LEU A 251 -1.86 6.90 7.37
N ALA A 252 -3.18 7.08 7.37
CA ALA A 252 -4.14 5.97 7.26
C ALA A 252 -4.00 5.26 5.91
N ALA A 253 -3.91 6.01 4.82
CA ALA A 253 -3.75 5.46 3.48
C ALA A 253 -2.43 4.67 3.34
N ILE A 254 -1.29 5.27 3.73
CA ILE A 254 0.02 4.61 3.69
C ILE A 254 0.02 3.35 4.55
N GLY A 255 -0.44 3.46 5.79
CA GLY A 255 -0.47 2.33 6.73
C GLY A 255 -1.34 1.18 6.23
N LEU A 256 -2.50 1.45 5.62
CA LEU A 256 -3.36 0.41 5.04
C LEU A 256 -2.75 -0.19 3.77
N ILE A 257 -2.17 0.61 2.89
CA ILE A 257 -1.50 0.12 1.68
C ILE A 257 -0.37 -0.83 2.09
N GLU A 258 0.53 -0.42 2.96
CA GLU A 258 1.67 -1.22 3.41
C GLU A 258 1.22 -2.51 4.11
N SER A 259 0.20 -2.42 4.97
CA SER A 259 -0.36 -3.58 5.68
C SER A 259 -1.03 -4.58 4.74
N LEU A 260 -1.82 -4.13 3.78
CA LEU A 260 -2.50 -4.99 2.82
C LEU A 260 -1.53 -5.63 1.82
N LEU A 261 -0.45 -4.95 1.48
CA LEU A 261 0.64 -5.51 0.68
C LEU A 261 1.38 -6.59 1.44
N THR A 262 1.73 -6.34 2.68
CA THR A 262 2.35 -7.33 3.56
C THR A 262 1.44 -8.56 3.72
N LEU A 263 0.12 -8.34 3.89
CA LEU A 263 -0.87 -9.42 3.98
C LEU A 263 -0.89 -10.29 2.73
N ASN A 264 -0.84 -9.68 1.55
CA ASN A 264 -0.81 -10.41 0.27
C ASN A 264 0.51 -11.18 0.10
N LEU A 265 1.65 -10.52 0.34
CA LEU A 265 2.97 -11.14 0.22
C LEU A 265 3.15 -12.34 1.16
N VAL A 266 2.81 -12.18 2.43
CA VAL A 266 2.81 -13.30 3.41
C VAL A 266 1.82 -14.37 2.98
N GLY A 267 0.70 -13.98 2.30
CA GLY A 267 -0.27 -14.84 1.69
C GLY A 267 0.29 -15.77 0.62
N GLU A 268 1.00 -15.22 -0.29
CA GLU A 268 1.64 -15.95 -1.39
C GLU A 268 2.66 -16.97 -0.86
N ILE A 269 3.49 -16.57 0.11
CA ILE A 269 4.54 -17.44 0.67
C ILE A 269 3.96 -18.58 1.51
N THR A 270 2.88 -18.33 2.26
CA THR A 270 2.30 -19.32 3.16
C THR A 270 1.14 -20.11 2.54
N GLY A 271 0.74 -19.78 1.31
CA GLY A 271 -0.35 -20.44 0.59
C GLY A 271 -1.75 -20.22 1.17
N LYS A 272 -1.91 -19.28 2.11
CA LYS A 272 -3.19 -19.01 2.78
C LYS A 272 -3.67 -17.58 2.49
N ARG A 273 -4.96 -17.35 2.33
CA ARG A 273 -5.54 -16.01 2.17
C ARG A 273 -5.78 -15.36 3.54
N GLY A 274 -5.49 -14.06 3.68
CA GLY A 274 -5.78 -13.28 4.87
C GLY A 274 -7.08 -12.47 4.77
N GLY A 275 -7.61 -12.03 5.90
CA GLY A 275 -8.78 -11.15 5.99
C GLY A 275 -8.40 -9.68 5.84
N ALA A 276 -8.53 -9.09 4.65
CA ALA A 276 -8.15 -7.69 4.41
C ALA A 276 -8.93 -6.70 5.29
N SER A 277 -10.25 -6.86 5.43
CA SER A 277 -11.06 -5.99 6.29
C SER A 277 -10.71 -6.15 7.77
N GLN A 278 -10.44 -7.39 8.21
CA GLN A 278 -9.99 -7.65 9.57
C GLN A 278 -8.64 -7.00 9.85
N GLU A 279 -7.71 -7.03 8.89
CA GLU A 279 -6.42 -6.37 8.99
C GLU A 279 -6.59 -4.85 9.14
N CYS A 280 -7.41 -4.21 8.31
CA CYS A 280 -7.69 -2.78 8.41
C CYS A 280 -8.25 -2.40 9.79
N ILE A 281 -9.20 -3.17 10.32
CA ILE A 281 -9.78 -2.94 11.64
C ILE A 281 -8.74 -3.11 12.75
N ALA A 282 -7.91 -4.16 12.68
CA ALA A 282 -6.89 -4.42 13.69
C ALA A 282 -5.78 -3.35 13.68
N GLN A 283 -5.33 -2.93 12.50
CA GLN A 283 -4.37 -1.83 12.36
C GLN A 283 -4.97 -0.51 12.90
N GLY A 284 -6.22 -0.22 12.58
CA GLY A 284 -6.91 0.94 13.10
C GLY A 284 -7.07 0.91 14.61
N ALA A 285 -7.52 -0.19 15.17
CA ALA A 285 -7.66 -0.35 16.63
C ALA A 285 -6.31 -0.23 17.34
N SER A 286 -5.25 -0.82 16.78
CA SER A 286 -3.91 -0.69 17.33
C SER A 286 -3.41 0.75 17.33
N ASN A 287 -3.64 1.51 16.25
CA ASN A 287 -3.24 2.89 16.16
C ASN A 287 -4.04 3.81 17.11
N VAL A 288 -5.35 3.59 17.26
CA VAL A 288 -6.15 4.31 18.29
C VAL A 288 -5.54 4.10 19.67
N VAL A 289 -5.30 2.85 20.05
CA VAL A 289 -4.69 2.55 21.36
C VAL A 289 -3.30 3.18 21.47
N THR A 290 -2.47 3.04 20.45
CA THR A 290 -1.11 3.56 20.44
C THR A 290 -1.06 5.08 20.62
N GLY A 291 -1.98 5.82 19.99
CA GLY A 291 -2.07 7.28 20.17
C GLY A 291 -2.42 7.69 21.60
N PHE A 292 -3.24 6.90 22.31
CA PHE A 292 -3.54 7.13 23.74
C PHE A 292 -2.45 6.63 24.69
N PHE A 293 -1.41 5.98 24.21
CA PHE A 293 -0.28 5.52 25.02
C PHE A 293 1.05 6.14 24.58
N GLY A 294 0.99 7.29 23.89
CA GLY A 294 2.18 8.06 23.55
C GLY A 294 3.08 7.41 22.49
N GLY A 295 2.51 6.64 21.57
CA GLY A 295 3.24 6.05 20.46
C GLY A 295 2.95 6.75 19.12
N MET A 296 3.91 6.70 18.20
CA MET A 296 3.83 7.33 16.88
C MET A 296 2.94 6.60 15.87
N GLY A 297 2.27 5.52 16.28
CA GLY A 297 1.52 4.69 15.36
C GLY A 297 2.41 3.77 14.51
N GLY A 298 1.76 2.91 13.74
CA GLY A 298 2.49 1.94 12.92
C GLY A 298 1.60 1.22 11.91
N CYS A 299 2.21 0.30 11.19
CA CYS A 299 1.55 -0.58 10.23
C CYS A 299 2.32 -1.90 10.08
N ALA A 300 1.80 -2.83 9.26
CA ALA A 300 2.50 -4.08 9.01
C ALA A 300 3.76 -3.84 8.17
N MET A 301 4.84 -4.47 8.57
CA MET A 301 6.17 -4.32 7.99
C MET A 301 6.52 -5.52 7.11
N ILE A 302 6.79 -5.31 5.84
CA ILE A 302 7.19 -6.38 4.90
C ILE A 302 8.47 -7.07 5.39
N GLY A 303 9.51 -6.30 5.70
CA GLY A 303 10.82 -6.82 6.12
C GLY A 303 10.73 -7.73 7.35
N GLN A 304 10.10 -7.25 8.40
CA GLN A 304 9.94 -7.96 9.66
C GLN A 304 9.04 -9.20 9.55
N SER A 305 7.97 -9.10 8.78
CA SER A 305 7.12 -10.25 8.46
C SER A 305 7.88 -11.33 7.70
N MET A 306 8.76 -10.93 6.78
CA MET A 306 9.62 -11.87 6.05
C MET A 306 10.66 -12.53 6.95
N ILE A 307 11.27 -11.78 7.89
CA ILE A 307 12.18 -12.34 8.89
C ILE A 307 11.44 -13.38 9.72
N ASN A 308 10.24 -13.05 10.22
CA ASN A 308 9.41 -13.96 11.01
C ASN A 308 9.11 -15.26 10.25
N VAL A 309 8.57 -15.14 9.03
CA VAL A 309 8.19 -16.30 8.21
C VAL A 309 9.40 -17.18 7.84
N LYS A 310 10.55 -16.57 7.51
CA LYS A 310 11.79 -17.29 7.20
C LYS A 310 12.38 -18.00 8.43
N SER A 311 12.21 -17.42 9.63
CA SER A 311 12.63 -18.02 10.90
C SER A 311 11.68 -19.11 11.40
N GLY A 312 10.58 -19.38 10.68
CA GLY A 312 9.62 -20.44 10.98
C GLY A 312 8.38 -19.96 11.74
N GLY A 313 8.23 -18.66 12.03
CA GLY A 313 7.03 -18.08 12.64
C GLY A 313 5.86 -18.08 11.65
N ARG A 314 4.81 -18.80 11.97
CA ARG A 314 3.63 -19.00 11.10
C ARG A 314 2.32 -18.70 11.81
N THR A 315 2.37 -18.58 13.14
CA THR A 315 1.21 -18.40 13.98
C THR A 315 1.21 -17.02 14.65
N ARG A 316 0.15 -16.73 15.40
CA ARG A 316 0.05 -15.51 16.20
C ARG A 316 1.05 -15.49 17.37
N ILE A 317 1.54 -16.66 17.81
CA ILE A 317 2.48 -16.78 18.92
C ILE A 317 3.77 -16.03 18.64
N ALA A 318 4.32 -16.13 17.42
CA ALA A 318 5.55 -15.43 17.07
C ALA A 318 5.40 -13.90 17.16
N GLY A 319 4.30 -13.33 16.66
CA GLY A 319 4.03 -11.90 16.75
C GLY A 319 3.79 -11.43 18.19
N ILE A 320 3.03 -12.19 18.99
CA ILE A 320 2.83 -11.90 20.40
C ILE A 320 4.16 -11.98 21.16
N ALA A 321 4.97 -13.03 20.91
CA ALA A 321 6.28 -13.17 21.50
C ALA A 321 7.21 -12.03 21.13
N ALA A 322 7.21 -11.59 19.87
CA ALA A 322 8.00 -10.44 19.41
C ALA A 322 7.63 -9.18 20.19
N ALA A 323 6.34 -8.87 20.33
CA ALA A 323 5.89 -7.71 21.09
C ALA A 323 6.27 -7.79 22.58
N LEU A 324 6.10 -8.94 23.23
CA LEU A 324 6.43 -9.12 24.63
C LEU A 324 7.95 -9.07 24.89
N PHE A 325 8.77 -9.65 24.01
CA PHE A 325 10.23 -9.50 24.10
C PHE A 325 10.66 -8.05 23.89
N LEU A 326 10.03 -7.33 22.94
CA LEU A 326 10.30 -5.91 22.75
C LEU A 326 9.99 -5.10 24.02
N LEU A 327 8.85 -5.36 24.66
CA LEU A 327 8.50 -4.72 25.94
C LEU A 327 9.54 -5.05 27.02
N ALA A 328 9.96 -6.30 27.11
CA ALA A 328 10.99 -6.71 28.05
C ALA A 328 12.32 -5.98 27.80
N PHE A 329 12.69 -5.76 26.53
CA PHE A 329 13.88 -4.99 26.18
C PHE A 329 13.75 -3.52 26.58
N ILE A 330 12.57 -2.90 26.40
CA ILE A 330 12.32 -1.50 26.81
C ILE A 330 12.49 -1.36 28.33
N VAL A 331 11.94 -2.31 29.11
CA VAL A 331 11.92 -2.21 30.58
C VAL A 331 13.26 -2.58 31.21
N VAL A 332 13.95 -3.59 30.67
CA VAL A 332 15.14 -4.20 31.31
C VAL A 332 16.44 -3.78 30.62
N ALA A 333 16.41 -3.59 29.30
CA ALA A 333 17.62 -3.34 28.49
C ALA A 333 17.79 -1.88 28.04
N SER A 334 17.01 -0.95 28.59
CA SER A 334 17.14 0.48 28.26
C SER A 334 18.57 1.01 28.40
N PRO A 335 19.37 0.70 29.46
CA PRO A 335 20.74 1.17 29.55
C PRO A 335 21.66 0.66 28.43
N LEU A 336 21.36 -0.51 27.86
CA LEU A 336 22.10 -1.05 26.72
C LEU A 336 21.71 -0.34 25.42
N ILE A 337 20.44 0.02 25.26
CA ILE A 337 19.95 0.76 24.10
C ILE A 337 20.58 2.17 24.05
N GLU A 338 20.72 2.83 25.19
CA GLU A 338 21.35 4.15 25.30
C GLU A 338 22.82 4.16 24.87
N GLN A 339 23.53 3.03 24.99
CA GLN A 339 24.92 2.90 24.57
C GLN A 339 25.10 2.74 23.05
N ILE A 340 24.03 2.58 22.29
CA ILE A 340 24.10 2.37 20.83
C ILE A 340 24.63 3.65 20.15
N PRO A 341 25.74 3.56 19.38
CA PRO A 341 26.21 4.68 18.57
C PRO A 341 25.23 5.01 17.44
N LEU A 342 24.95 6.28 17.22
CA LEU A 342 24.08 6.71 16.10
C LEU A 342 24.61 6.25 14.75
N ALA A 343 25.92 6.19 14.57
CA ALA A 343 26.58 5.65 13.38
C ALA A 343 26.14 4.21 13.08
N ALA A 344 25.97 3.38 14.12
CA ALA A 344 25.51 2.00 13.94
C ALA A 344 24.03 1.96 13.46
N LEU A 345 23.17 2.83 14.01
CA LEU A 345 21.77 2.92 13.54
C LEU A 345 21.68 3.41 12.09
N VAL A 346 22.47 4.40 11.70
CA VAL A 346 22.55 4.87 10.30
C VAL A 346 23.01 3.75 9.39
N GLY A 347 24.00 2.94 9.81
CA GLY A 347 24.45 1.78 9.05
C GLY A 347 23.36 0.73 8.85
N VAL A 348 22.57 0.46 9.89
CA VAL A 348 21.37 -0.41 9.79
C VAL A 348 20.38 0.19 8.81
N MET A 349 20.08 1.49 8.92
CA MET A 349 19.10 2.15 8.05
C MET A 349 19.55 2.16 6.59
N PHE A 350 20.84 2.30 6.30
CA PHE A 350 21.32 2.17 4.91
C PHE A 350 21.17 0.74 4.38
N MET A 351 21.33 -0.27 5.22
CA MET A 351 21.02 -1.66 4.84
C MET A 351 19.52 -1.86 4.59
N VAL A 352 18.65 -1.22 5.38
CA VAL A 352 17.20 -1.21 5.16
C VAL A 352 16.86 -0.53 3.83
N VAL A 353 17.48 0.61 3.52
CA VAL A 353 17.32 1.31 2.22
C VAL A 353 17.68 0.39 1.05
N ILE A 354 18.86 -0.26 1.14
CA ILE A 354 19.31 -1.20 0.09
C ILE A 354 18.33 -2.38 -0.06
N GLY A 355 17.82 -2.90 1.05
CA GLY A 355 16.87 -4.00 1.06
C GLY A 355 15.46 -3.62 0.61
N THR A 356 15.06 -2.36 0.82
CA THR A 356 13.75 -1.82 0.43
C THR A 356 13.71 -1.43 -1.03
N PHE A 357 14.77 -0.86 -1.56
CA PHE A 357 14.81 -0.46 -2.96
C PHE A 357 14.61 -1.65 -3.90
N ALA A 358 13.65 -1.53 -4.82
CA ALA A 358 13.31 -2.59 -5.77
C ALA A 358 14.32 -2.61 -6.95
N TRP A 359 15.53 -3.07 -6.72
CA TRP A 359 16.61 -3.12 -7.73
C TRP A 359 16.19 -3.79 -9.04
N ASN A 360 15.28 -4.74 -8.98
CA ASN A 360 14.74 -5.40 -10.17
C ASN A 360 13.95 -4.42 -11.05
N SER A 361 13.38 -3.36 -10.48
CA SER A 361 12.65 -2.34 -11.25
C SER A 361 13.54 -1.69 -12.31
N LEU A 362 14.82 -1.44 -11.98
CA LEU A 362 15.80 -0.89 -12.93
C LEU A 362 16.06 -1.84 -14.09
N LYS A 363 16.10 -3.16 -13.83
CA LYS A 363 16.36 -4.18 -14.85
C LYS A 363 15.15 -4.42 -15.77
N ILE A 364 13.93 -4.29 -15.23
CA ILE A 364 12.72 -4.54 -15.99
C ILE A 364 12.24 -3.30 -16.76
N MET A 365 12.70 -2.09 -16.42
CA MET A 365 12.28 -0.85 -17.04
C MET A 365 12.39 -0.83 -18.57
N THR A 366 13.38 -1.55 -19.12
CA THR A 366 13.58 -1.69 -20.57
C THR A 366 12.73 -2.81 -21.20
N LYS A 367 12.10 -3.66 -20.37
CA LYS A 367 11.36 -4.86 -20.82
C LYS A 367 9.84 -4.72 -20.64
N VAL A 368 9.39 -3.76 -19.82
CA VAL A 368 7.97 -3.48 -19.60
C VAL A 368 7.46 -2.46 -20.63
N PRO A 369 6.13 -2.34 -20.80
CA PRO A 369 5.54 -1.28 -21.61
C PRO A 369 6.07 0.10 -21.17
N ARG A 370 6.28 0.99 -22.15
CA ARG A 370 6.84 2.34 -21.88
C ARG A 370 6.03 3.12 -20.85
N MET A 371 4.71 2.93 -20.81
CA MET A 371 3.84 3.57 -19.82
C MET A 371 4.09 3.05 -18.42
N ASP A 372 4.32 1.75 -18.24
CA ASP A 372 4.64 1.17 -16.93
C ASP A 372 5.98 1.69 -16.41
N ALA A 373 7.00 1.75 -17.30
CA ALA A 373 8.29 2.36 -16.96
C ALA A 373 8.15 3.83 -16.57
N PHE A 374 7.34 4.60 -17.31
CA PHE A 374 7.04 5.99 -16.99
C PHE A 374 6.36 6.13 -15.62
N VAL A 375 5.38 5.28 -15.31
CA VAL A 375 4.68 5.28 -14.02
C VAL A 375 5.65 4.98 -12.86
N ILE A 376 6.57 4.00 -13.01
CA ILE A 376 7.58 3.71 -11.99
C ILE A 376 8.41 4.97 -11.67
N VAL A 377 8.93 5.63 -12.70
CA VAL A 377 9.75 6.84 -12.53
C VAL A 377 8.92 7.99 -11.96
N LEU A 378 7.72 8.24 -12.51
CA LEU A 378 6.82 9.30 -12.04
C LEU A 378 6.51 9.15 -10.56
N VAL A 379 6.06 7.96 -10.14
CA VAL A 379 5.71 7.69 -8.74
C VAL A 379 6.94 7.83 -7.84
N THR A 380 8.11 7.34 -8.27
CA THR A 380 9.36 7.51 -7.52
C THR A 380 9.69 9.00 -7.30
N VAL A 381 9.62 9.80 -8.38
CA VAL A 381 9.93 11.24 -8.31
C VAL A 381 8.90 11.98 -7.45
N VAL A 382 7.61 11.73 -7.66
CA VAL A 382 6.54 12.36 -6.88
C VAL A 382 6.68 12.00 -5.39
N THR A 383 7.01 10.74 -5.06
CA THR A 383 7.26 10.32 -3.66
C THR A 383 8.37 11.14 -3.01
N VAL A 384 9.45 11.40 -3.74
CA VAL A 384 10.61 12.15 -3.21
C VAL A 384 10.33 13.65 -3.12
N MET A 385 9.54 14.18 -4.04
CA MET A 385 9.29 15.63 -4.15
C MET A 385 8.11 16.12 -3.31
N THR A 386 7.15 15.23 -3.00
CA THR A 386 5.93 15.56 -2.26
C THR A 386 5.77 14.65 -1.04
N ASP A 387 4.86 13.69 -1.15
CA ASP A 387 4.63 12.65 -0.14
C ASP A 387 4.19 11.32 -0.79
N LEU A 388 4.25 10.26 0.04
CA LEU A 388 3.97 8.90 -0.40
C LEU A 388 2.50 8.69 -0.84
N ALA A 389 1.54 9.36 -0.19
CA ALA A 389 0.12 9.17 -0.49
C ALA A 389 -0.24 9.84 -1.82
N VAL A 390 0.21 11.08 -2.05
CA VAL A 390 0.03 11.79 -3.32
C VAL A 390 0.65 10.98 -4.47
N ALA A 391 1.84 10.43 -4.27
CA ALA A 391 2.52 9.63 -5.28
C ALA A 391 1.69 8.40 -5.72
N VAL A 392 1.10 7.67 -4.76
CA VAL A 392 0.25 6.51 -5.07
C VAL A 392 -1.01 6.92 -5.83
N VAL A 393 -1.69 7.99 -5.37
CA VAL A 393 -2.89 8.51 -6.05
C VAL A 393 -2.57 8.93 -7.49
N VAL A 394 -1.52 9.72 -7.69
CA VAL A 394 -1.06 10.14 -9.03
C VAL A 394 -0.74 8.91 -9.89
N GLY A 395 0.00 7.95 -9.34
CA GLY A 395 0.36 6.73 -10.05
C GLY A 395 -0.85 5.90 -10.49
N VAL A 396 -1.84 5.73 -9.60
CA VAL A 396 -3.09 5.01 -9.92
C VAL A 396 -3.88 5.74 -10.99
N ILE A 397 -4.04 7.08 -10.88
CA ILE A 397 -4.75 7.88 -11.89
C ILE A 397 -4.07 7.77 -13.26
N VAL A 398 -2.75 7.98 -13.31
CA VAL A 398 -2.00 7.90 -14.57
C VAL A 398 -2.07 6.49 -15.18
N SER A 399 -1.95 5.45 -14.36
CA SER A 399 -2.08 4.05 -14.83
C SER A 399 -3.48 3.75 -15.36
N ALA A 400 -4.52 4.23 -14.67
CA ALA A 400 -5.91 4.05 -15.10
C ALA A 400 -6.20 4.78 -16.42
N LEU A 401 -5.70 6.02 -16.58
CA LEU A 401 -5.80 6.77 -17.82
C LEU A 401 -5.04 6.10 -18.97
N ALA A 402 -3.84 5.59 -18.70
CA ALA A 402 -3.06 4.84 -19.69
C ALA A 402 -3.78 3.55 -20.13
N TYR A 403 -4.39 2.84 -19.19
CA TYR A 403 -5.20 1.67 -19.50
C TYR A 403 -6.42 2.02 -20.35
N ALA A 404 -7.16 3.08 -19.98
CA ALA A 404 -8.29 3.57 -20.76
C ALA A 404 -7.87 3.96 -22.19
N TRP A 405 -6.79 4.72 -22.33
CA TRP A 405 -6.23 5.12 -23.63
C TRP A 405 -5.83 3.94 -24.52
N ASN A 406 -5.17 2.94 -23.94
CA ASN A 406 -4.76 1.76 -24.69
C ASN A 406 -5.97 0.90 -25.14
N ASN A 407 -7.03 0.85 -24.32
CA ASN A 407 -8.25 0.13 -24.68
C ASN A 407 -9.10 0.89 -25.69
N ALA A 408 -9.10 2.22 -25.63
CA ALA A 408 -9.80 3.06 -26.61
C ALA A 408 -9.33 2.81 -28.06
N ARG A 409 -8.03 2.56 -28.22
CA ARG A 409 -7.41 2.30 -29.53
C ARG A 409 -7.61 0.87 -30.06
N ARG A 410 -8.23 -0.02 -29.29
CA ARG A 410 -8.43 -1.41 -29.67
C ARG A 410 -9.77 -1.66 -30.34
N ILE A 411 -10.64 -0.66 -30.40
CA ILE A 411 -11.94 -0.83 -31.07
C ILE A 411 -11.73 -0.90 -32.57
N HIS A 412 -12.23 -1.97 -33.19
CA HIS A 412 -12.25 -2.17 -34.64
C HIS A 412 -13.42 -3.08 -35.01
N ALA A 413 -13.74 -3.11 -36.29
CA ALA A 413 -14.81 -3.94 -36.80
C ALA A 413 -14.34 -4.82 -37.96
N TYR A 414 -14.78 -6.05 -37.98
CA TYR A 414 -14.76 -6.89 -39.16
C TYR A 414 -16.14 -6.86 -39.83
N THR A 415 -16.15 -6.75 -41.16
CA THR A 415 -17.43 -6.71 -41.90
C THR A 415 -17.65 -8.02 -42.64
N ARG A 416 -18.89 -8.53 -42.62
CA ARG A 416 -19.33 -9.69 -43.39
C ARG A 416 -20.78 -9.53 -43.82
N GLU A 417 -21.23 -10.34 -44.78
CA GLU A 417 -22.66 -10.47 -45.08
C GLU A 417 -23.35 -11.34 -44.03
N SER A 418 -24.60 -11.04 -43.72
CA SER A 418 -25.41 -11.82 -42.78
C SER A 418 -25.81 -13.16 -43.40
N GLU A 419 -25.65 -14.25 -42.65
CA GLU A 419 -26.09 -15.58 -43.06
C GLU A 419 -27.60 -15.74 -42.92
N SER A 420 -28.21 -15.03 -41.98
CA SER A 420 -29.65 -15.10 -41.66
C SER A 420 -30.49 -14.12 -42.47
N ASP A 421 -29.93 -12.98 -42.89
CA ASP A 421 -30.63 -11.93 -43.66
C ASP A 421 -29.79 -11.57 -44.89
N LYS A 422 -30.19 -12.12 -46.04
CA LYS A 422 -29.48 -11.90 -47.31
C LYS A 422 -29.58 -10.44 -47.75
N GLY A 423 -28.49 -9.75 -47.75
CA GLY A 423 -28.37 -8.33 -48.09
C GLY A 423 -28.07 -7.42 -46.90
N ALA A 424 -28.11 -7.93 -45.67
CA ALA A 424 -27.67 -7.19 -44.51
C ALA A 424 -26.15 -7.29 -44.31
N LYS A 425 -25.51 -6.19 -43.97
CA LYS A 425 -24.09 -6.11 -43.62
C LYS A 425 -23.91 -6.20 -42.10
N VAL A 426 -23.04 -7.08 -41.64
CA VAL A 426 -22.74 -7.26 -40.23
C VAL A 426 -21.38 -6.60 -39.92
N TYR A 427 -21.35 -5.73 -38.92
CA TYR A 427 -20.15 -5.19 -38.30
C TYR A 427 -19.87 -5.96 -37.00
N GLU A 428 -18.93 -6.86 -37.00
CA GLU A 428 -18.47 -7.58 -35.80
C GLU A 428 -17.48 -6.67 -35.06
N ILE A 429 -17.95 -6.09 -33.95
CA ILE A 429 -17.13 -5.19 -33.14
C ILE A 429 -16.20 -5.99 -32.23
N GLU A 430 -14.93 -5.63 -32.23
CA GLU A 430 -13.93 -6.14 -31.30
C GLU A 430 -13.34 -5.01 -30.47
N GLY A 431 -13.23 -5.21 -29.14
CA GLY A 431 -12.80 -4.22 -28.16
C GLY A 431 -13.97 -3.56 -27.43
N PRO A 432 -13.73 -3.01 -26.23
CA PRO A 432 -14.78 -2.42 -25.40
C PRO A 432 -15.25 -1.07 -25.97
N LEU A 433 -16.57 -0.85 -25.98
CA LEU A 433 -17.19 0.43 -26.29
C LEU A 433 -17.48 1.18 -24.99
N PHE A 434 -16.76 2.31 -24.81
CA PHE A 434 -16.84 3.18 -23.63
C PHE A 434 -16.44 4.61 -24.01
N PHE A 435 -16.48 5.56 -23.07
CA PHE A 435 -16.24 6.99 -23.33
C PHE A 435 -14.97 7.29 -24.16
N GLY A 436 -13.92 6.48 -24.02
CA GLY A 436 -12.66 6.70 -24.74
C GLY A 436 -12.64 6.14 -26.16
N SER A 437 -13.56 5.25 -26.54
CA SER A 437 -13.59 4.59 -27.85
C SER A 437 -14.77 5.00 -28.74
N THR A 438 -15.60 5.95 -28.32
CA THR A 438 -16.80 6.38 -29.01
C THR A 438 -16.51 6.94 -30.41
N ASP A 439 -15.51 7.80 -30.53
CA ASP A 439 -15.15 8.39 -31.84
C ASP A 439 -14.63 7.32 -32.80
N GLY A 440 -13.73 6.44 -32.30
CA GLY A 440 -13.25 5.31 -33.09
C GLY A 440 -14.35 4.34 -33.51
N PHE A 441 -15.37 4.15 -32.64
CA PHE A 441 -16.55 3.33 -33.00
C PHE A 441 -17.36 3.97 -34.13
N ILE A 442 -17.65 5.26 -34.05
CA ILE A 442 -18.44 5.98 -35.07
C ILE A 442 -17.72 5.99 -36.44
N GLU A 443 -16.39 6.08 -36.44
CA GLU A 443 -15.57 6.05 -37.64
C GLU A 443 -15.52 4.71 -38.37
N LEU A 444 -15.97 3.60 -37.72
CA LEU A 444 -15.99 2.28 -38.33
C LEU A 444 -17.05 2.12 -39.42
N PHE A 445 -18.07 2.98 -39.44
CA PHE A 445 -19.27 2.82 -40.28
C PHE A 445 -19.22 3.68 -41.53
N ASP A 446 -19.51 3.06 -42.69
CA ASP A 446 -19.70 3.74 -43.99
C ASP A 446 -21.20 3.87 -44.27
N VAL A 447 -21.85 4.83 -43.59
CA VAL A 447 -23.32 5.01 -43.65
C VAL A 447 -23.84 5.17 -45.06
N ALA A 448 -23.08 5.88 -45.95
CA ALA A 448 -23.47 6.12 -47.34
C ALA A 448 -23.34 4.86 -48.22
N GLY A 449 -22.24 4.09 -48.03
CA GLY A 449 -21.94 2.90 -48.85
C GLY A 449 -22.57 1.62 -48.37
N ASP A 450 -23.17 1.60 -47.15
CA ASP A 450 -23.76 0.43 -46.57
C ASP A 450 -25.16 0.13 -47.10
N PRO A 451 -25.62 -1.13 -47.11
CA PRO A 451 -26.98 -1.51 -47.53
C PRO A 451 -28.06 -0.97 -46.58
N ASP A 452 -29.32 -1.14 -46.95
CA ASP A 452 -30.47 -0.63 -46.19
C ASP A 452 -30.63 -1.26 -44.81
N HIS A 453 -30.03 -2.44 -44.58
CA HIS A 453 -30.06 -3.14 -43.30
C HIS A 453 -28.65 -3.43 -42.81
N VAL A 454 -28.32 -2.94 -41.61
CA VAL A 454 -27.00 -3.07 -40.98
C VAL A 454 -27.15 -3.66 -39.57
N ILE A 455 -26.30 -4.61 -39.25
CA ILE A 455 -26.28 -5.29 -37.95
C ILE A 455 -24.96 -5.05 -37.27
N VAL A 456 -24.98 -4.57 -36.02
CA VAL A 456 -23.79 -4.39 -35.18
C VAL A 456 -23.72 -5.53 -34.18
N ASP A 457 -22.73 -6.39 -34.34
CA ASP A 457 -22.56 -7.60 -33.54
C ASP A 457 -21.55 -7.36 -32.40
N PHE A 458 -22.02 -7.51 -31.15
CA PHE A 458 -21.26 -7.31 -29.93
C PHE A 458 -20.73 -8.62 -29.30
N ALA A 459 -20.72 -9.75 -30.05
CA ALA A 459 -20.21 -11.03 -29.53
C ALA A 459 -18.79 -10.92 -28.93
N ARG A 460 -17.93 -10.05 -29.48
CA ARG A 460 -16.55 -9.81 -29.03
C ARG A 460 -16.33 -8.42 -28.40
N SER A 461 -17.43 -7.71 -28.11
CA SER A 461 -17.42 -6.36 -27.55
C SER A 461 -18.35 -6.25 -26.36
N ARG A 462 -18.26 -5.13 -25.64
CA ARG A 462 -19.17 -4.81 -24.54
C ARG A 462 -19.45 -3.33 -24.51
N VAL A 463 -20.69 -2.98 -24.27
CA VAL A 463 -21.15 -1.62 -23.99
C VAL A 463 -20.95 -1.37 -22.50
N VAL A 464 -20.15 -0.36 -22.13
CA VAL A 464 -19.66 -0.23 -20.75
C VAL A 464 -20.32 0.94 -20.01
N ASP A 465 -20.60 2.06 -20.70
CA ASP A 465 -21.04 3.30 -20.06
C ASP A 465 -22.07 4.08 -20.91
N GLN A 466 -22.53 5.21 -20.37
CA GLN A 466 -23.50 6.07 -21.03
C GLN A 466 -22.98 6.67 -22.35
N SER A 467 -21.68 6.97 -22.46
CA SER A 467 -21.08 7.51 -23.68
C SER A 467 -21.15 6.50 -24.83
N ALA A 468 -21.01 5.22 -24.50
CA ALA A 468 -21.21 4.13 -25.45
C ALA A 468 -22.65 4.07 -25.99
N LEU A 469 -23.64 4.28 -25.11
CA LEU A 469 -25.06 4.34 -25.52
C LEU A 469 -25.31 5.51 -26.48
N GLN A 470 -24.76 6.68 -26.17
CA GLN A 470 -24.86 7.87 -27.03
C GLN A 470 -24.22 7.65 -28.40
N ALA A 471 -23.07 6.95 -28.45
CA ALA A 471 -22.41 6.63 -29.70
C ALA A 471 -23.25 5.65 -30.57
N ILE A 472 -23.91 4.65 -29.95
CA ILE A 472 -24.83 3.73 -30.63
C ILE A 472 -26.03 4.51 -31.17
N GLU A 473 -26.64 5.38 -30.35
CA GLU A 473 -27.78 6.21 -30.79
C GLU A 473 -27.39 7.15 -31.92
N ALA A 474 -26.23 7.80 -31.82
CA ALA A 474 -25.73 8.70 -32.84
C ALA A 474 -25.53 8.00 -34.20
N ILE A 475 -24.97 6.79 -34.20
CA ILE A 475 -24.79 6.05 -35.45
C ILE A 475 -26.13 5.52 -36.00
N ALA A 476 -27.04 5.06 -35.13
CA ALA A 476 -28.37 4.64 -35.53
C ALA A 476 -29.15 5.80 -36.17
N GLY A 477 -29.09 7.00 -35.58
CA GLY A 477 -29.71 8.20 -36.17
C GLY A 477 -29.13 8.59 -37.51
N LYS A 478 -27.84 8.37 -37.78
CA LYS A 478 -27.25 8.60 -39.10
C LYS A 478 -27.81 7.62 -40.14
N TYR A 479 -27.97 6.34 -39.80
CA TYR A 479 -28.59 5.37 -40.71
C TYR A 479 -30.07 5.67 -40.95
N GLU A 480 -30.81 6.04 -39.90
CA GLU A 480 -32.22 6.45 -40.02
C GLU A 480 -32.41 7.66 -40.93
N ALA A 481 -31.51 8.68 -40.85
CA ALA A 481 -31.54 9.85 -41.72
C ALA A 481 -31.32 9.50 -43.18
N GLU A 482 -30.62 8.43 -43.52
CA GLU A 482 -30.45 7.87 -44.87
C GLU A 482 -31.56 6.86 -45.26
N GLY A 483 -32.58 6.68 -44.40
CA GLY A 483 -33.67 5.74 -44.63
C GLY A 483 -33.28 4.27 -44.42
N LYS A 484 -32.18 4.01 -43.76
CA LYS A 484 -31.63 2.69 -43.49
C LYS A 484 -31.89 2.26 -42.04
N THR A 485 -31.79 0.98 -41.75
CA THR A 485 -32.04 0.43 -40.42
C THR A 485 -30.76 -0.13 -39.79
N LEU A 486 -30.56 0.12 -38.47
CA LEU A 486 -29.51 -0.46 -37.66
C LEU A 486 -30.08 -1.36 -36.58
N ALA A 487 -29.56 -2.58 -36.47
CA ALA A 487 -29.89 -3.50 -35.38
C ALA A 487 -28.65 -3.91 -34.60
N LEU A 488 -28.82 -4.23 -33.31
CA LEU A 488 -27.78 -4.75 -32.44
C LEU A 488 -27.95 -6.26 -32.25
N ARG A 489 -26.87 -7.01 -32.21
CA ARG A 489 -26.87 -8.46 -32.06
C ARG A 489 -25.85 -8.92 -31.02
N HIS A 490 -26.11 -10.08 -30.38
CA HIS A 490 -25.26 -10.70 -29.35
C HIS A 490 -24.93 -9.77 -28.17
N LEU A 491 -25.92 -9.07 -27.66
CA LEU A 491 -25.79 -8.25 -26.48
C LEU A 491 -25.58 -9.15 -25.25
N SER A 492 -24.49 -8.95 -24.50
CA SER A 492 -24.30 -9.63 -23.22
C SER A 492 -25.36 -9.20 -22.21
N ARG A 493 -25.63 -10.02 -21.19
CA ARG A 493 -26.60 -9.72 -20.14
C ARG A 493 -26.40 -8.33 -19.52
N ASP A 494 -25.14 -7.95 -19.26
CA ASP A 494 -24.81 -6.65 -18.70
C ASP A 494 -25.07 -5.51 -19.68
N CYS A 495 -24.79 -5.72 -20.98
CA CYS A 495 -25.09 -4.77 -22.05
C CYS A 495 -26.61 -4.61 -22.22
N HIS A 496 -27.35 -5.72 -22.25
CA HIS A 496 -28.80 -5.71 -22.34
C HIS A 496 -29.43 -4.98 -21.14
N GLN A 497 -28.96 -5.23 -19.92
CA GLN A 497 -29.42 -4.50 -18.72
C GLN A 497 -29.10 -3.02 -18.76
N LEU A 498 -27.95 -2.62 -19.32
CA LEU A 498 -27.58 -1.22 -19.48
C LEU A 498 -28.50 -0.56 -20.52
N LEU A 499 -28.71 -1.20 -21.65
CA LEU A 499 -29.59 -0.77 -22.73
C LEU A 499 -31.08 -0.75 -22.33
N THR A 500 -31.54 -1.68 -21.48
CA THR A 500 -32.90 -1.70 -20.96
C THR A 500 -33.11 -0.77 -19.77
N LYS A 501 -32.17 -0.60 -18.86
CA LYS A 501 -32.29 0.33 -17.74
C LYS A 501 -32.17 1.81 -18.11
N ALA A 502 -31.25 2.13 -19.01
CA ALA A 502 -31.18 3.47 -19.62
C ALA A 502 -32.18 3.58 -20.77
N GLY A 503 -32.67 2.44 -21.23
CA GLY A 503 -33.22 2.22 -22.47
C GLY A 503 -34.41 1.27 -22.53
N HIS A 504 -35.37 1.35 -21.66
CA HIS A 504 -36.73 1.19 -22.17
C HIS A 504 -36.95 2.07 -23.41
N LEU A 505 -35.93 2.70 -23.77
CA LEU A 505 -35.80 3.77 -24.73
C LEU A 505 -35.07 3.30 -25.99
N MET A 506 -34.12 2.37 -25.93
CA MET A 506 -33.28 2.04 -27.10
C MET A 506 -33.57 0.66 -27.72
N VAL A 507 -34.21 -0.26 -27.02
CA VAL A 507 -34.42 -1.62 -27.49
C VAL A 507 -35.82 -2.11 -27.10
N ASP A 508 -36.59 -2.64 -28.04
CA ASP A 508 -38.02 -2.98 -27.87
C ASP A 508 -38.32 -4.28 -27.12
N SER A 509 -37.30 -5.07 -26.75
CA SER A 509 -37.53 -6.40 -26.21
C SER A 509 -37.00 -6.59 -24.81
N ASP A 510 -37.87 -6.95 -23.87
CA ASP A 510 -37.54 -7.30 -22.48
C ASP A 510 -37.10 -8.78 -22.32
N ASP A 511 -37.28 -9.62 -23.34
CA ASP A 511 -37.11 -11.08 -23.26
C ASP A 511 -36.04 -11.58 -24.24
N ASP A 512 -34.78 -11.55 -23.84
CA ASP A 512 -33.76 -12.45 -24.37
C ASP A 512 -33.21 -13.31 -23.21
N PRO A 513 -33.86 -14.45 -22.91
CA PRO A 513 -33.42 -15.33 -21.83
C PRO A 513 -32.12 -16.07 -22.15
N GLU A 514 -31.71 -16.14 -23.41
CA GLU A 514 -30.52 -16.84 -23.87
C GLU A 514 -29.63 -15.90 -24.70
N TYR A 515 -28.73 -15.19 -24.06
CA TYR A 515 -27.77 -14.24 -24.67
C TYR A 515 -26.82 -14.86 -25.72
N GLU A 516 -26.91 -16.15 -25.96
CA GLU A 516 -26.20 -16.90 -27.00
C GLU A 516 -27.00 -17.00 -28.31
N VAL A 517 -28.28 -16.64 -28.29
CA VAL A 517 -29.13 -16.66 -29.50
C VAL A 517 -28.97 -15.33 -30.23
N ALA A 518 -28.77 -15.40 -31.54
CA ALA A 518 -28.67 -14.22 -32.40
C ALA A 518 -30.03 -13.55 -32.58
N VAL A 519 -30.41 -12.71 -31.64
CA VAL A 519 -31.61 -11.86 -31.73
C VAL A 519 -31.18 -10.47 -32.17
N ASP A 520 -31.87 -9.90 -33.15
CA ASP A 520 -31.64 -8.58 -33.68
C ASP A 520 -32.53 -7.57 -32.98
N TYR A 521 -31.93 -6.61 -32.28
CA TYR A 521 -32.63 -5.57 -31.55
C TYR A 521 -32.64 -4.27 -32.37
N SER A 522 -33.82 -3.74 -32.66
CA SER A 522 -33.98 -2.44 -33.28
C SER A 522 -33.61 -1.32 -32.32
N VAL A 523 -32.90 -0.31 -32.80
CA VAL A 523 -32.48 0.85 -32.01
C VAL A 523 -33.45 2.00 -32.20
N LYS A 524 -34.03 2.52 -31.10
CA LYS A 524 -34.82 3.75 -31.10
C LYS A 524 -33.90 4.95 -30.97
N THR A 525 -34.15 6.01 -31.73
CA THR A 525 -33.37 7.25 -31.73
C THR A 525 -34.14 8.39 -31.05
N GLY A 526 -33.40 9.45 -30.64
CA GLY A 526 -33.98 10.67 -30.06
C GLY A 526 -34.32 10.61 -28.58
N ILE A 527 -33.83 9.62 -27.84
CA ILE A 527 -34.23 9.30 -26.48
C ILE A 527 -33.24 9.79 -25.42
N LEU A 528 -31.94 9.72 -25.70
CA LEU A 528 -30.91 10.18 -24.77
C LEU A 528 -30.67 11.70 -24.83
N GLY A 529 -31.43 12.44 -25.70
CA GLY A 529 -31.50 13.88 -25.71
C GLY A 529 -30.13 14.55 -25.86
N GLY A 530 -29.41 14.17 -26.89
CA GLY A 530 -28.18 14.89 -27.26
C GLY A 530 -28.52 16.27 -27.80
N HIS A 531 -28.13 17.33 -27.07
CA HIS A 531 -28.00 18.67 -27.63
C HIS A 531 -26.63 18.80 -28.29
#